data_79d1c554a509eaf7f794cef87f8e4846
#
_entry.id   79d1c554a509eaf7f794cef87f8e4846
#
_cell.length_a   1.000
_cell.length_b   1.000
_cell.length_c   1.000
_cell.angle_alpha   90.00
_cell.angle_beta   90.00
_cell.angle_gamma   90.00
#
_symmetry.space_group_name_H-M   'P 1'
#
loop_
_entity.id
_entity.type
_entity.pdbx_description
1 polymer ?
#
loop_
_entity_poly.entity_id
_entity_poly.type
_entity_poly.pdbx_seq_one_letter_code
_entity_poly.pdbx_strand_id
1 'polypeptide(L)'
;LLMNYIAIKFLTFLQYGPWKDPKSFGFPKISGFVDNAVLPKIFGIHIGFIIAIILCIVVYIYINHTKQGYEISVIGESENTAIYAGMKVDKIVMRTVFISAGICGLAGIIQASAVSKTLAVTISNGTGFTAIIIAWLSNLNAGVTFIVAILFSALVQGGSYIQMTFDIPQAAANVLQGTILFFVLGSSFFTTYTIKRDK
;
A
#
# COMPACT_ATOMS: atom_id res chain seq x y z
N LEU A 1 -0.30 13.43 2.19
CA LEU A 1 0.33 13.96 0.96
C LEU A 1 1.64 14.70 1.27
N LEU A 2 1.65 15.69 2.17
CA LEU A 2 2.85 16.48 2.50
C LEU A 2 4.01 15.61 2.98
N MET A 3 3.77 14.67 3.89
CA MET A 3 4.80 13.74 4.39
C MET A 3 5.42 12.89 3.29
N ASN A 4 4.62 12.48 2.30
CA ASN A 4 5.12 11.75 1.14
C ASN A 4 6.09 12.60 0.31
N TYR A 5 5.75 13.88 0.05
CA TYR A 5 6.65 14.79 -0.65
C TYR A 5 7.93 15.08 0.13
N ILE A 6 7.84 15.22 1.46
CA ILE A 6 9.03 15.40 2.32
C ILE A 6 9.92 14.16 2.21
N ALA A 7 9.37 12.95 2.29
CA ALA A 7 10.12 11.72 2.16
C ALA A 7 10.79 11.59 0.78
N ILE A 8 10.08 11.92 -0.30
CA ILE A 8 10.64 11.93 -1.66
C ILE A 8 11.80 12.93 -1.77
N LYS A 9 11.63 14.16 -1.26
CA LYS A 9 12.70 15.18 -1.29
C LYS A 9 13.89 14.79 -0.43
N PHE A 10 13.66 14.19 0.72
CA PHE A 10 14.73 13.68 1.57
C PHE A 10 15.51 12.55 0.89
N LEU A 11 14.82 11.60 0.25
CA LEU A 11 15.47 10.55 -0.54
C LEU A 11 16.24 11.13 -1.73
N THR A 12 15.68 12.12 -2.42
CA THR A 12 16.38 12.84 -3.50
C THR A 12 17.67 13.48 -2.98
N PHE A 13 17.60 14.15 -1.83
CA PHE A 13 18.80 14.73 -1.21
C PHE A 13 19.88 13.67 -0.92
N LEU A 14 19.50 12.51 -0.38
CA LEU A 14 20.43 11.41 -0.13
C LEU A 14 21.02 10.85 -1.44
N GLN A 15 20.23 10.76 -2.50
CA GLN A 15 20.63 10.24 -3.81
C GLN A 15 21.62 11.16 -4.54
N TYR A 16 21.46 12.47 -4.41
CA TYR A 16 22.37 13.46 -5.02
C TYR A 16 23.58 13.78 -4.13
N GLY A 17 23.49 13.51 -2.83
CA GLY A 17 24.48 13.84 -1.83
C GLY A 17 25.27 12.63 -1.31
N PRO A 18 25.09 12.30 0.00
CA PRO A 18 25.99 11.37 0.70
C PRO A 18 25.93 9.91 0.20
N TRP A 19 24.83 9.48 -0.43
CA TRP A 19 24.65 8.09 -0.88
C TRP A 19 24.79 7.93 -2.40
N LYS A 20 25.30 8.95 -3.08
CA LYS A 20 25.59 8.87 -4.50
C LYS A 20 26.63 7.79 -4.79
N ASP A 21 26.35 6.90 -5.74
CA ASP A 21 27.29 5.90 -6.20
C ASP A 21 28.46 6.56 -6.95
N PRO A 22 29.71 6.40 -6.50
CA PRO A 22 30.88 6.96 -7.19
C PRO A 22 31.09 6.40 -8.59
N LYS A 23 30.53 5.22 -8.90
CA LYS A 23 30.66 4.54 -10.20
C LYS A 23 29.58 4.96 -11.20
N SER A 24 28.58 5.72 -10.80
CA SER A 24 27.51 6.18 -11.71
C SER A 24 27.93 7.44 -12.46
N PHE A 25 28.35 7.28 -13.69
CA PHE A 25 28.63 8.39 -14.59
C PHE A 25 27.31 8.95 -15.16
N GLY A 26 27.00 10.20 -14.84
CA GLY A 26 25.92 10.97 -15.48
C GLY A 26 24.57 11.00 -14.75
N PHE A 27 24.11 9.91 -14.16
CA PHE A 27 22.84 9.89 -13.43
C PHE A 27 23.06 9.63 -11.93
N PRO A 28 22.48 10.44 -11.03
CA PRO A 28 22.56 10.18 -9.60
C PRO A 28 21.80 8.91 -9.25
N LYS A 29 22.52 7.88 -8.83
CA LYS A 29 21.98 6.60 -8.41
C LYS A 29 22.57 6.23 -7.05
N ILE A 30 21.77 5.63 -6.19
CA ILE A 30 22.27 5.01 -4.95
C ILE A 30 22.83 3.64 -5.31
N SER A 31 23.94 3.27 -4.71
CA SER A 31 24.55 1.94 -4.89
C SER A 31 23.55 0.84 -4.62
N GLY A 32 23.55 -0.20 -5.46
CA GLY A 32 22.71 -1.37 -5.24
C GLY A 32 23.06 -2.08 -3.92
N PHE A 33 22.10 -2.79 -3.37
CA PHE A 33 22.36 -3.63 -2.20
C PHE A 33 23.34 -4.75 -2.54
N VAL A 34 24.20 -5.08 -1.56
CA VAL A 34 25.09 -6.24 -1.68
C VAL A 34 24.23 -7.50 -1.74
N ASP A 35 24.71 -8.54 -2.46
CA ASP A 35 23.95 -9.79 -2.68
C ASP A 35 23.42 -10.41 -1.37
N ASN A 36 24.16 -10.26 -0.26
CA ASN A 36 23.73 -10.73 1.07
C ASN A 36 22.56 -9.94 1.66
N ALA A 37 22.27 -8.73 1.17
CA ALA A 37 21.15 -7.89 1.62
C ALA A 37 19.92 -8.02 0.70
N VAL A 38 20.04 -8.77 -0.40
CA VAL A 38 18.94 -9.07 -1.31
C VAL A 38 18.18 -10.28 -0.78
N LEU A 39 16.86 -10.15 -0.65
CA LEU A 39 16.01 -11.24 -0.21
C LEU A 39 16.05 -12.40 -1.24
N PRO A 40 16.37 -13.64 -0.80
CA PRO A 40 16.46 -14.77 -1.69
C PRO A 40 15.11 -15.14 -2.32
N LYS A 41 15.16 -15.78 -3.48
CA LYS A 41 13.99 -16.37 -4.13
C LYS A 41 13.90 -17.84 -3.73
N ILE A 42 12.72 -18.26 -3.24
CA ILE A 42 12.41 -19.65 -2.94
C ILE A 42 11.38 -20.13 -3.96
N PHE A 43 11.69 -21.20 -4.70
CA PHE A 43 10.85 -21.74 -5.77
C PHE A 43 10.42 -20.70 -6.84
N GLY A 44 11.28 -19.72 -7.14
CA GLY A 44 10.98 -18.65 -8.10
C GLY A 44 10.13 -17.51 -7.56
N ILE A 45 9.61 -17.61 -6.33
CA ILE A 45 8.83 -16.59 -5.66
C ILE A 45 9.73 -15.86 -4.65
N HIS A 46 9.60 -14.55 -4.56
CA HIS A 46 10.30 -13.77 -3.55
C HIS A 46 9.75 -14.09 -2.15
N ILE A 47 10.63 -14.23 -1.16
CA ILE A 47 10.25 -14.38 0.26
C ILE A 47 9.27 -13.30 0.70
N GLY A 48 9.35 -12.10 0.14
CA GLY A 48 8.40 -11.00 0.39
C GLY A 48 6.93 -11.37 0.19
N PHE A 49 6.62 -12.24 -0.77
CA PHE A 49 5.24 -12.72 -0.97
C PHE A 49 4.76 -13.61 0.16
N ILE A 50 5.63 -14.48 0.67
CA ILE A 50 5.32 -15.34 1.82
C ILE A 50 5.08 -14.48 3.06
N ILE A 51 5.93 -13.48 3.29
CA ILE A 51 5.77 -12.51 4.38
C ILE A 51 4.43 -11.75 4.25
N ALA A 52 4.05 -11.35 3.04
CA ALA A 52 2.78 -10.67 2.80
C ALA A 52 1.57 -11.54 3.16
N ILE A 53 1.59 -12.84 2.81
CA ILE A 53 0.53 -13.79 3.21
C ILE A 53 0.46 -13.92 4.73
N ILE A 54 1.59 -14.11 5.39
CA ILE A 54 1.64 -14.23 6.86
C ILE A 54 1.12 -12.96 7.50
N LEU A 55 1.53 -11.78 7.05
CA LEU A 55 1.04 -10.49 7.55
C LEU A 55 -0.47 -10.33 7.33
N CYS A 56 -1.00 -10.76 6.19
CA CYS A 56 -2.44 -10.72 5.93
C CYS A 56 -3.22 -11.57 6.95
N ILE A 57 -2.74 -12.78 7.23
CA ILE A 57 -3.35 -13.68 8.22
C ILE A 57 -3.26 -13.07 9.62
N VAL A 58 -2.10 -12.53 10.00
CA VAL A 58 -1.89 -11.88 11.30
C VAL A 58 -2.82 -10.68 11.47
N VAL A 59 -2.93 -9.81 10.46
CA VAL A 59 -3.84 -8.65 10.50
C VAL A 59 -5.30 -9.09 10.58
N TYR A 60 -5.68 -10.12 9.83
CA TYR A 60 -7.03 -10.68 9.89
C TYR A 60 -7.37 -11.18 11.30
N ILE A 61 -6.48 -11.97 11.92
CA ILE A 61 -6.67 -12.48 13.29
C ILE A 61 -6.67 -11.31 14.29
N TYR A 62 -5.77 -10.34 14.13
CA TYR A 62 -5.67 -9.18 15.00
C TYR A 62 -6.95 -8.35 15.02
N ILE A 63 -7.53 -8.06 13.87
CA ILE A 63 -8.74 -7.25 13.77
C ILE A 63 -9.97 -8.02 14.26
N ASN A 64 -10.14 -9.28 13.82
CA ASN A 64 -11.39 -10.01 14.06
C ASN A 64 -11.42 -10.83 15.35
N HIS A 65 -10.25 -11.20 15.89
CA HIS A 65 -10.18 -12.15 17.01
C HIS A 65 -9.49 -11.59 18.26
N THR A 66 -9.14 -10.28 18.29
CA THR A 66 -8.52 -9.70 19.47
C THR A 66 -9.36 -8.59 20.09
N LYS A 67 -9.19 -8.38 21.41
CA LYS A 67 -9.80 -7.25 22.12
C LYS A 67 -9.41 -5.91 21.48
N GLN A 68 -8.17 -5.80 21.01
CA GLN A 68 -7.65 -4.60 20.39
C GLN A 68 -8.33 -4.31 19.04
N GLY A 69 -8.61 -5.35 18.25
CA GLY A 69 -9.37 -5.22 17.01
C GLY A 69 -10.80 -4.76 17.26
N TYR A 70 -11.44 -5.31 18.31
CA TYR A 70 -12.78 -4.86 18.74
C TYR A 70 -12.76 -3.36 19.13
N GLU A 71 -11.78 -2.92 19.93
CA GLU A 71 -11.64 -1.50 20.31
C GLU A 71 -11.51 -0.60 19.07
N ILE A 72 -10.72 -1.03 18.05
CA ILE A 72 -10.56 -0.29 16.80
C ILE A 72 -11.87 -0.21 16.03
N SER A 73 -12.63 -1.32 15.96
CA SER A 73 -13.92 -1.35 15.25
C SER A 73 -14.94 -0.42 15.88
N VAL A 74 -15.06 -0.43 17.22
CA VAL A 74 -15.98 0.46 17.95
C VAL A 74 -15.65 1.93 17.72
N ILE A 75 -14.36 2.30 17.75
CA ILE A 75 -13.94 3.68 17.46
C ILE A 75 -14.25 4.05 16.00
N GLY A 76 -14.07 3.11 15.07
CA GLY A 76 -14.37 3.31 13.66
C GLY A 76 -15.86 3.55 13.37
N GLU A 77 -16.76 2.97 14.16
CA GLU A 77 -18.20 3.21 14.04
C GLU A 77 -18.64 4.51 14.74
N SER A 78 -18.16 4.72 15.96
CA SER A 78 -18.51 5.93 16.74
C SER A 78 -17.52 6.19 17.86
N GLU A 79 -16.79 7.28 17.75
CA GLU A 79 -15.87 7.76 18.78
C GLU A 79 -16.58 8.04 20.12
N ASN A 80 -17.75 8.64 20.05
CA ASN A 80 -18.57 8.93 21.24
C ASN A 80 -18.94 7.64 22.00
N THR A 81 -19.34 6.60 21.27
CA THR A 81 -19.67 5.29 21.87
C THR A 81 -18.46 4.68 22.58
N ALA A 82 -17.27 4.79 21.99
CA ALA A 82 -16.04 4.33 22.61
C ALA A 82 -15.72 5.08 23.92
N ILE A 83 -15.91 6.39 23.93
CA ILE A 83 -15.71 7.23 25.13
C ILE A 83 -16.70 6.84 26.22
N TYR A 84 -17.98 6.67 25.91
CA TYR A 84 -18.99 6.21 26.88
C TYR A 84 -18.68 4.83 27.45
N ALA A 85 -18.06 3.95 26.64
CA ALA A 85 -17.59 2.63 27.10
C ALA A 85 -16.28 2.69 27.90
N GLY A 86 -15.75 3.89 28.19
CA GLY A 86 -14.53 4.07 28.98
C GLY A 86 -13.23 3.76 28.24
N MET A 87 -13.26 3.68 26.90
CA MET A 87 -12.07 3.42 26.10
C MET A 87 -11.19 4.67 25.98
N LYS A 88 -9.87 4.48 26.04
CA LYS A 88 -8.90 5.59 25.85
C LYS A 88 -8.61 5.75 24.35
N VAL A 89 -9.45 6.51 23.65
CA VAL A 89 -9.41 6.68 22.18
C VAL A 89 -8.03 7.09 21.70
N ASP A 90 -7.40 8.11 22.28
CA ASP A 90 -6.06 8.58 21.86
C ASP A 90 -5.00 7.48 21.85
N LYS A 91 -5.00 6.61 22.90
CA LYS A 91 -4.04 5.51 22.99
C LYS A 91 -4.28 4.43 21.94
N ILE A 92 -5.54 4.15 21.65
CA ILE A 92 -5.93 3.14 20.66
C ILE A 92 -5.57 3.63 19.26
N VAL A 93 -5.89 4.88 18.94
CA VAL A 93 -5.54 5.51 17.66
C VAL A 93 -4.02 5.54 17.47
N MET A 94 -3.26 6.03 18.46
CA MET A 94 -1.80 6.08 18.39
C MET A 94 -1.19 4.70 18.13
N ARG A 95 -1.64 3.66 18.86
CA ARG A 95 -1.19 2.28 18.68
C ARG A 95 -1.50 1.76 17.28
N THR A 96 -2.71 2.01 16.79
CA THR A 96 -3.15 1.56 15.45
C THR A 96 -2.33 2.20 14.35
N VAL A 97 -2.09 3.51 14.45
CA VAL A 97 -1.22 4.23 13.50
C VAL A 97 0.22 3.70 13.53
N PHE A 98 0.75 3.41 14.72
CA PHE A 98 2.11 2.87 14.86
C PHE A 98 2.25 1.48 14.23
N ILE A 99 1.27 0.58 14.46
CA ILE A 99 1.25 -0.75 13.84
C ILE A 99 1.13 -0.64 12.31
N SER A 100 0.23 0.22 11.82
CA SER A 100 0.05 0.45 10.38
C SER A 100 1.33 0.98 9.73
N ALA A 101 1.98 1.97 10.36
CA ALA A 101 3.25 2.52 9.88
C ALA A 101 4.36 1.44 9.85
N GLY A 102 4.41 0.56 10.86
CA GLY A 102 5.34 -0.56 10.90
C GLY A 102 5.15 -1.53 9.73
N ILE A 103 3.90 -1.89 9.41
CA ILE A 103 3.58 -2.76 8.26
C ILE A 103 3.95 -2.07 6.94
N CYS A 104 3.66 -0.78 6.79
CA CYS A 104 4.08 -0.01 5.61
C CYS A 104 5.60 0.04 5.46
N GLY A 105 6.34 0.22 6.57
CA GLY A 105 7.80 0.19 6.59
C GLY A 105 8.36 -1.16 6.14
N LEU A 106 7.81 -2.27 6.63
CA LEU A 106 8.16 -3.63 6.20
C LEU A 106 7.89 -3.83 4.70
N ALA A 107 6.76 -3.36 4.18
CA ALA A 107 6.46 -3.42 2.76
C ALA A 107 7.48 -2.64 1.93
N GLY A 108 7.91 -1.46 2.40
CA GLY A 108 8.95 -0.65 1.76
C GLY A 108 10.31 -1.36 1.72
N ILE A 109 10.71 -1.99 2.83
CA ILE A 109 11.98 -2.77 2.90
C ILE A 109 11.92 -3.96 1.94
N ILE A 110 10.81 -4.70 1.90
CA ILE A 110 10.62 -5.83 0.98
C ILE A 110 10.71 -5.35 -0.46
N GLN A 111 10.06 -4.25 -0.81
CA GLN A 111 10.11 -3.67 -2.15
C GLN A 111 11.55 -3.27 -2.54
N ALA A 112 12.27 -2.63 -1.63
CA ALA A 112 13.65 -2.20 -1.85
C ALA A 112 14.61 -3.38 -2.02
N SER A 113 14.51 -4.39 -1.16
CA SER A 113 15.48 -5.50 -1.10
C SER A 113 15.14 -6.66 -2.03
N ALA A 114 13.84 -6.98 -2.24
CA ALA A 114 13.45 -8.11 -3.08
C ALA A 114 13.29 -7.73 -4.55
N VAL A 115 12.70 -6.57 -4.85
CA VAL A 115 12.30 -6.19 -6.21
C VAL A 115 13.30 -5.24 -6.83
N SER A 116 13.49 -4.07 -6.23
CA SER A 116 14.28 -2.97 -6.81
C SER A 116 15.78 -3.17 -6.63
N LYS A 117 16.22 -3.90 -5.61
CA LYS A 117 17.63 -4.13 -5.22
C LYS A 117 18.44 -2.85 -5.04
N THR A 118 17.77 -1.72 -4.97
CA THR A 118 18.34 -0.38 -4.76
C THR A 118 17.26 0.53 -4.20
N LEU A 119 17.69 1.61 -3.55
CA LEU A 119 16.79 2.65 -3.10
C LEU A 119 16.69 3.73 -4.19
N ALA A 120 15.49 3.96 -4.71
CA ALA A 120 15.23 4.96 -5.75
C ALA A 120 14.01 5.79 -5.40
N VAL A 121 13.94 7.01 -5.88
CA VAL A 121 12.80 7.93 -5.68
C VAL A 121 11.49 7.33 -6.23
N THR A 122 11.60 6.50 -7.27
CA THR A 122 10.47 5.84 -7.92
C THR A 122 10.04 4.54 -7.27
N ILE A 123 10.63 4.15 -6.12
CA ILE A 123 10.41 2.82 -5.51
C ILE A 123 8.94 2.55 -5.16
N SER A 124 8.19 3.57 -4.76
CA SER A 124 6.77 3.42 -4.43
C SER A 124 5.87 3.43 -5.65
N ASN A 125 6.29 4.06 -6.76
CA ASN A 125 5.57 4.14 -8.05
C ASN A 125 4.04 4.30 -7.92
N GLY A 126 3.58 5.09 -6.94
CA GLY A 126 2.16 5.33 -6.70
C GLY A 126 1.40 4.18 -6.01
N THR A 127 2.07 3.10 -5.59
CA THR A 127 1.43 1.92 -4.97
C THR A 127 0.61 2.26 -3.73
N GLY A 128 0.96 3.32 -2.99
CA GLY A 128 0.18 3.80 -1.85
C GLY A 128 -1.23 4.26 -2.25
N PHE A 129 -1.37 4.95 -3.39
CA PHE A 129 -2.69 5.36 -3.91
C PHE A 129 -3.49 4.14 -4.39
N THR A 130 -2.84 3.20 -5.07
CA THR A 130 -3.48 1.93 -5.46
C THR A 130 -3.96 1.15 -4.23
N ALA A 131 -3.19 1.14 -3.14
CA ALA A 131 -3.58 0.47 -1.90
C ALA A 131 -4.84 1.09 -1.27
N ILE A 132 -5.03 2.41 -1.36
CA ILE A 132 -6.27 3.07 -0.90
C ILE A 132 -7.47 2.56 -1.72
N ILE A 133 -7.31 2.47 -3.05
CA ILE A 133 -8.35 1.95 -3.95
C ILE A 133 -8.74 0.52 -3.55
N ILE A 134 -7.74 -0.33 -3.34
CA ILE A 134 -7.91 -1.73 -2.94
C ILE A 134 -8.64 -1.82 -1.59
N ALA A 135 -8.27 -0.99 -0.61
CA ALA A 135 -8.88 -0.97 0.71
C ALA A 135 -10.37 -0.61 0.64
N TRP A 136 -10.74 0.41 -0.14
CA TRP A 136 -12.13 0.80 -0.35
C TRP A 136 -12.94 -0.26 -1.09
N LEU A 137 -12.37 -0.85 -2.16
CA LEU A 137 -13.01 -1.90 -2.95
C LEU A 137 -13.28 -3.17 -2.12
N SER A 138 -12.43 -3.45 -1.15
CA SER A 138 -12.56 -4.60 -0.24
C SER A 138 -13.41 -4.33 1.00
N ASN A 139 -14.06 -3.17 1.11
CA ASN A 139 -14.79 -2.75 2.31
C ASN A 139 -13.98 -2.95 3.61
N LEU A 140 -12.67 -2.67 3.56
CA LEU A 140 -11.73 -2.81 4.68
C LEU A 140 -11.64 -4.23 5.27
N ASN A 141 -12.13 -5.26 4.57
CA ASN A 141 -12.02 -6.65 4.99
C ASN A 141 -10.67 -7.23 4.57
N ALA A 142 -9.85 -7.64 5.54
CA ALA A 142 -8.49 -8.10 5.29
C ALA A 142 -8.40 -9.29 4.32
N GLY A 143 -9.32 -10.25 4.39
CA GLY A 143 -9.36 -11.41 3.48
C GLY A 143 -9.70 -11.02 2.04
N VAL A 144 -10.71 -10.16 1.86
CA VAL A 144 -11.10 -9.63 0.56
C VAL A 144 -10.00 -8.74 -0.02
N THR A 145 -9.35 -7.92 0.82
CA THR A 145 -8.23 -7.06 0.43
C THR A 145 -7.11 -7.85 -0.24
N PHE A 146 -6.80 -9.05 0.27
CA PHE A 146 -5.75 -9.90 -0.31
C PHE A 146 -6.10 -10.33 -1.74
N ILE A 147 -7.34 -10.78 -1.99
CA ILE A 147 -7.81 -11.20 -3.32
C ILE A 147 -7.81 -10.01 -4.29
N VAL A 148 -8.36 -8.89 -3.86
CA VAL A 148 -8.42 -7.66 -4.66
C VAL A 148 -7.01 -7.14 -4.96
N ALA A 149 -6.08 -7.22 -4.01
CA ALA A 149 -4.69 -6.83 -4.21
C ALA A 149 -3.99 -7.66 -5.29
N ILE A 150 -4.23 -8.98 -5.34
CA ILE A 150 -3.70 -9.85 -6.40
C ILE A 150 -4.26 -9.43 -7.77
N LEU A 151 -5.57 -9.19 -7.89
CA LEU A 151 -6.20 -8.76 -9.15
C LEU A 151 -5.64 -7.42 -9.63
N PHE A 152 -5.51 -6.43 -8.73
CA PHE A 152 -4.92 -5.14 -9.07
C PHE A 152 -3.43 -5.23 -9.41
N SER A 153 -2.69 -6.08 -8.72
CA SER A 153 -1.28 -6.36 -9.05
C SER A 153 -1.15 -6.94 -10.46
N ALA A 154 -2.02 -7.87 -10.83
CA ALA A 154 -2.06 -8.43 -12.18
C ALA A 154 -2.41 -7.36 -13.23
N LEU A 155 -3.34 -6.45 -12.93
CA LEU A 155 -3.70 -5.35 -13.81
C LEU A 155 -2.52 -4.39 -14.02
N VAL A 156 -1.84 -3.96 -12.94
CA VAL A 156 -0.69 -3.05 -13.01
C VAL A 156 0.47 -3.71 -13.76
N GLN A 157 0.77 -4.98 -13.47
CA GLN A 157 1.83 -5.73 -14.14
C GLN A 157 1.50 -5.99 -15.62
N GLY A 158 0.22 -6.30 -15.91
CA GLY A 158 -0.27 -6.43 -17.28
C GLY A 158 -0.12 -5.13 -18.07
N GLY A 159 -0.42 -3.99 -17.45
CA GLY A 159 -0.21 -2.67 -18.04
C GLY A 159 1.26 -2.40 -18.39
N SER A 160 2.17 -2.76 -17.49
CA SER A 160 3.62 -2.65 -17.73
C SER A 160 4.08 -3.58 -18.86
N TYR A 161 3.53 -4.78 -18.96
CA TYR A 161 3.82 -5.71 -20.05
C TYR A 161 3.33 -5.20 -21.40
N ILE A 162 2.11 -4.65 -21.45
CA ILE A 162 1.54 -4.04 -22.66
C ILE A 162 2.40 -2.85 -23.12
N GLN A 163 2.88 -2.03 -22.20
CA GLN A 163 3.79 -0.93 -22.51
C GLN A 163 5.07 -1.43 -23.19
N MET A 164 5.68 -2.49 -22.67
CA MET A 164 6.92 -3.02 -23.23
C MET A 164 6.74 -3.70 -24.59
N THR A 165 5.55 -4.30 -24.83
CA THR A 165 5.32 -5.12 -26.04
C THR A 165 4.70 -4.31 -27.18
N PHE A 166 3.85 -3.35 -26.86
CA PHE A 166 3.05 -2.61 -27.85
C PHE A 166 3.33 -1.11 -27.87
N ASP A 167 4.33 -0.61 -27.12
CA ASP A 167 4.67 0.81 -26.95
C ASP A 167 3.48 1.68 -26.49
N ILE A 168 2.47 1.07 -25.85
CA ILE A 168 1.33 1.78 -25.29
C ILE A 168 1.76 2.41 -23.96
N PRO A 169 1.55 3.72 -23.73
CA PRO A 169 1.95 4.36 -22.48
C PRO A 169 1.30 3.69 -21.26
N GLN A 170 2.06 3.48 -20.19
CA GLN A 170 1.56 2.92 -18.91
C GLN A 170 0.39 3.75 -18.34
N ALA A 171 0.27 5.01 -18.75
CA ALA A 171 -0.86 5.85 -18.43
C ALA A 171 -2.22 5.23 -18.80
N ALA A 172 -2.29 4.35 -19.82
CA ALA A 172 -3.52 3.64 -20.18
C ALA A 172 -3.97 2.69 -19.05
N ALA A 173 -3.03 1.96 -18.42
CA ALA A 173 -3.34 1.13 -17.26
C ALA A 173 -3.79 1.98 -16.05
N ASN A 174 -3.20 3.14 -15.84
CA ASN A 174 -3.59 4.06 -14.78
C ASN A 174 -4.99 4.64 -15.01
N VAL A 175 -5.35 4.94 -16.26
CA VAL A 175 -6.71 5.38 -16.64
C VAL A 175 -7.72 4.27 -16.37
N LEU A 176 -7.44 3.03 -16.76
CA LEU A 176 -8.31 1.89 -16.46
C LEU A 176 -8.51 1.72 -14.95
N GLN A 177 -7.44 1.80 -14.17
CA GLN A 177 -7.49 1.73 -12.72
C GLN A 177 -8.34 2.85 -12.12
N GLY A 178 -8.17 4.10 -12.58
CA GLY A 178 -8.98 5.24 -12.16
C GLY A 178 -10.46 5.09 -12.54
N THR A 179 -10.74 4.53 -13.71
CA THR A 179 -12.09 4.26 -14.19
C THR A 179 -12.79 3.20 -13.33
N ILE A 180 -12.10 2.11 -13.00
CA ILE A 180 -12.61 1.08 -12.08
C ILE A 180 -12.96 1.71 -10.73
N LEU A 181 -12.05 2.51 -10.16
CA LEU A 181 -12.29 3.21 -8.91
C LEU A 181 -13.54 4.10 -8.98
N PHE A 182 -13.68 4.89 -10.04
CA PHE A 182 -14.82 5.78 -10.21
C PHE A 182 -16.15 5.01 -10.23
N PHE A 183 -16.23 3.90 -10.97
CA PHE A 183 -17.44 3.08 -11.02
C PHE A 183 -17.71 2.38 -9.69
N VAL A 184 -16.71 1.91 -8.99
CA VAL A 184 -16.87 1.27 -7.68
C VAL A 184 -17.37 2.25 -6.63
N LEU A 185 -16.77 3.45 -6.55
CA LEU A 185 -17.24 4.50 -5.64
C LEU A 185 -18.65 4.98 -6.02
N GLY A 186 -18.93 5.12 -7.31
CA GLY A 186 -20.28 5.45 -7.81
C GLY A 186 -21.31 4.39 -7.40
N SER A 187 -21.01 3.12 -7.59
CA SER A 187 -21.88 2.01 -7.17
C SER A 187 -22.13 2.01 -5.67
N SER A 188 -21.09 2.21 -4.86
CA SER A 188 -21.20 2.31 -3.40
C SER A 188 -22.09 3.47 -2.96
N PHE A 189 -21.99 4.61 -3.65
CA PHE A 189 -22.87 5.75 -3.39
C PHE A 189 -24.35 5.41 -3.64
N PHE A 190 -24.68 4.79 -4.77
CA PHE A 190 -26.05 4.42 -5.11
C PHE A 190 -26.62 3.30 -4.24
N THR A 191 -25.79 2.46 -3.65
CA THR A 191 -26.26 1.43 -2.70
C THR A 191 -26.51 1.99 -1.31
N THR A 192 -25.76 3.03 -0.91
CA THR A 192 -25.88 3.65 0.43
C THR A 192 -26.97 4.73 0.46
N TYR A 193 -27.15 5.47 -0.63
CA TYR A 193 -28.10 6.57 -0.71
C TYR A 193 -29.23 6.28 -1.70
N THR A 194 -30.47 6.31 -1.23
CA THR A 194 -31.65 6.23 -2.10
C THR A 194 -32.04 7.62 -2.56
N ILE A 195 -32.03 7.89 -3.85
CA ILE A 195 -32.46 9.17 -4.41
C ILE A 195 -33.99 9.24 -4.28
N LYS A 196 -34.49 9.98 -3.32
CA LYS A 196 -35.91 10.31 -3.16
C LYS A 196 -36.22 11.52 -4.03
N ARG A 197 -36.98 11.32 -5.08
CA ARG A 197 -37.48 12.44 -5.89
C ARG A 197 -38.71 13.00 -5.17
N ASP A 198 -38.57 14.10 -4.49
CA ASP A 198 -39.73 14.87 -4.00
C ASP A 198 -40.52 15.37 -5.23
N LYS A 199 -41.80 14.96 -5.29
CA LYS A 199 -42.78 15.45 -6.26
C LYS A 199 -43.43 16.71 -5.73
#